data_ee2bbd2384f79cb6b0ed31978867da0c
#
_entry.id   ee2bbd2384f79cb6b0ed31978867da0c
#
_cell.length_a   1.000
_cell.length_b   1.000
_cell.length_c   1.000
_cell.angle_alpha   90.00
_cell.angle_beta   90.00
_cell.angle_gamma   90.00
#
_symmetry.space_group_name_H-M   'P 1'
#
loop_
_entity.id
_entity.type
_entity.pdbx_description
1 polymer ?
#
loop_
_entity_poly.entity_id
_entity_poly.type
_entity_poly.pdbx_seq_one_letter_code
_entity_poly.pdbx_strand_id
1 'polypeptide(L)'
;MWSLHNIYCKEEYFMNTPPNYYMRDELAIEVHRRQQAGERGVFTNGCFDLLHLGHVRYLQEARRRGDFLVLALNSDASTRRLKGPGRPYVPELERAEIMAALSCIDYVTIFDEPTAGPLVSLLQPAIYIKGGDYASTQDGTPDMSRLPEAKVVQEYGGSVQLISYLPGHSTTALIAKIRGE
;
A
#
# COMPACT_ATOMS: atom_id res chain seq x y z
N MET A 1 -22.32 -8.42 24.47
CA MET A 1 -21.46 -8.00 25.60
C MET A 1 -20.04 -7.85 25.03
N TRP A 2 -19.70 -6.66 24.54
CA TRP A 2 -18.37 -6.37 23.99
C TRP A 2 -17.45 -6.10 25.16
N SER A 3 -16.45 -6.93 25.33
CA SER A 3 -15.51 -6.92 26.44
C SER A 3 -14.71 -5.62 26.43
N LEU A 4 -14.68 -4.93 27.59
CA LEU A 4 -13.82 -3.76 27.86
C LEU A 4 -12.33 -4.01 27.56
N HIS A 5 -11.92 -5.27 27.47
CA HIS A 5 -10.57 -5.70 27.09
C HIS A 5 -10.15 -5.23 25.67
N ASN A 6 -11.11 -5.07 24.76
CA ASN A 6 -10.81 -4.65 23.38
C ASN A 6 -10.63 -3.12 23.23
N ILE A 7 -11.06 -2.33 24.22
CA ILE A 7 -10.95 -0.87 24.21
C ILE A 7 -9.56 -0.46 24.75
N TYR A 8 -9.11 -1.11 25.83
CA TYR A 8 -7.79 -0.84 26.42
C TYR A 8 -6.64 -1.23 25.48
N CYS A 9 -6.77 -2.33 24.73
CA CYS A 9 -5.77 -2.71 23.72
C CYS A 9 -5.63 -1.69 22.58
N LYS A 10 -6.70 -0.99 22.20
CA LYS A 10 -6.64 0.05 21.17
C LYS A 10 -5.94 1.32 21.65
N GLU A 11 -6.20 1.76 22.87
CA GLU A 11 -5.57 2.97 23.42
C GLU A 11 -4.06 2.79 23.65
N GLU A 12 -3.61 1.64 24.17
CA GLU A 12 -2.17 1.34 24.31
C GLU A 12 -1.46 1.20 22.96
N TYR A 13 -2.14 0.70 21.92
CA TYR A 13 -1.57 0.60 20.57
C TYR A 13 -1.40 1.98 19.91
N PHE A 14 -2.33 2.91 20.14
CA PHE A 14 -2.22 4.29 19.64
C PHE A 14 -1.09 5.08 20.30
N MET A 15 -0.67 4.73 21.51
CA MET A 15 0.46 5.36 22.20
C MET A 15 1.83 5.01 21.60
N ASN A 16 1.90 3.96 20.76
CA ASN A 16 3.11 3.47 20.08
C ASN A 16 3.01 3.46 18.56
N THR A 17 2.09 4.23 17.95
CA THR A 17 2.02 4.32 16.49
C THR A 17 3.34 4.82 15.93
N PRO A 18 3.86 4.20 14.85
CA PRO A 18 5.08 4.68 14.20
C PRO A 18 4.95 6.14 13.79
N PRO A 19 6.02 6.94 13.88
CA PRO A 19 5.96 8.38 13.61
C PRO A 19 5.58 8.73 12.15
N ASN A 20 5.62 7.76 11.24
CA ASN A 20 5.24 7.90 9.84
C ASN A 20 3.91 7.19 9.50
N TYR A 21 3.13 6.75 10.49
CA TYR A 21 1.75 6.32 10.31
C TYR A 21 0.81 7.52 10.45
N TYR A 22 -0.07 7.70 9.47
CA TYR A 22 -0.97 8.84 9.40
C TYR A 22 -2.41 8.40 9.15
N MET A 23 -3.35 9.03 9.82
CA MET A 23 -4.75 8.98 9.42
C MET A 23 -4.95 9.74 8.09
N ARG A 24 -5.99 9.39 7.35
CA ARG A 24 -6.25 9.90 6.00
C ARG A 24 -6.14 11.41 5.85
N ASP A 25 -6.82 12.15 6.73
CA ASP A 25 -6.91 13.62 6.61
C ASP A 25 -5.58 14.29 6.97
N GLU A 26 -4.90 13.78 7.98
CA GLU A 26 -3.56 14.23 8.38
C GLU A 26 -2.54 13.94 7.26
N LEU A 27 -2.61 12.75 6.64
CA LEU A 27 -1.78 12.40 5.51
C LEU A 27 -2.00 13.36 4.34
N ALA A 28 -3.26 13.72 4.04
CA ALA A 28 -3.58 14.63 2.95
C ALA A 28 -2.94 16.02 3.17
N ILE A 29 -2.99 16.54 4.39
CA ILE A 29 -2.36 17.82 4.74
C ILE A 29 -0.85 17.75 4.49
N GLU A 30 -0.19 16.69 4.96
CA GLU A 30 1.25 16.53 4.85
C GLU A 30 1.70 16.31 3.40
N VAL A 31 0.99 15.47 2.65
CA VAL A 31 1.27 15.22 1.22
C VAL A 31 1.12 16.52 0.41
N HIS A 32 0.03 17.26 0.60
CA HIS A 32 -0.18 18.53 -0.12
C HIS A 32 0.87 19.58 0.26
N ARG A 33 1.29 19.65 1.52
CA ARG A 33 2.38 20.54 1.94
C ARG A 33 3.68 20.25 1.17
N ARG A 34 4.05 18.99 1.02
CA ARG A 34 5.25 18.58 0.25
C ARG A 34 5.10 18.87 -1.25
N GLN A 35 3.92 18.60 -1.81
CA GLN A 35 3.63 18.91 -3.21
C GLN A 35 3.71 20.40 -3.50
N GLN A 36 3.22 21.26 -2.59
CA GLN A 36 3.36 22.72 -2.71
C GLN A 36 4.81 23.19 -2.64
N ALA A 37 5.68 22.44 -1.98
CA ALA A 37 7.13 22.66 -1.99
C ALA A 37 7.82 22.13 -3.26
N GLY A 38 7.06 21.62 -4.23
CA GLY A 38 7.57 21.11 -5.51
C GLY A 38 8.03 19.64 -5.47
N GLU A 39 7.80 18.93 -4.37
CA GLU A 39 8.18 17.53 -4.24
C GLU A 39 7.20 16.59 -4.97
N ARG A 40 7.75 15.57 -5.59
CA ARG A 40 6.98 14.56 -6.34
C ARG A 40 6.63 13.38 -5.45
N GLY A 41 5.35 13.27 -5.05
CA GLY A 41 4.83 12.14 -4.29
C GLY A 41 4.65 10.90 -5.14
N VAL A 42 5.12 9.77 -4.63
CA VAL A 42 4.84 8.42 -5.14
C VAL A 42 3.83 7.76 -4.23
N PHE A 43 2.86 7.07 -4.81
CA PHE A 43 1.84 6.33 -4.07
C PHE A 43 1.77 4.88 -4.56
N THR A 44 1.68 3.96 -3.64
CA THR A 44 1.35 2.56 -3.90
C THR A 44 0.44 2.00 -2.83
N ASN A 45 -0.29 0.93 -3.15
CA ASN A 45 -1.16 0.25 -2.20
C ASN A 45 -1.15 -1.26 -2.37
N GLY A 46 -1.50 -1.96 -1.29
CA GLY A 46 -1.61 -3.41 -1.28
C GLY A 46 -1.87 -4.00 0.11
N CYS A 47 -2.03 -5.32 0.16
CA CYS A 47 -2.25 -6.01 1.43
C CYS A 47 -0.97 -6.13 2.28
N PHE A 48 0.17 -6.43 1.65
CA PHE A 48 1.47 -6.63 2.30
C PHE A 48 1.39 -7.50 3.56
N ASP A 49 0.73 -8.64 3.42
CA ASP A 49 0.40 -9.51 4.55
C ASP A 49 1.62 -10.23 5.13
N LEU A 50 2.29 -11.07 4.33
CA LEU A 50 3.58 -11.67 4.69
C LEU A 50 4.69 -10.98 3.91
N LEU A 51 5.54 -10.26 4.62
CA LEU A 51 6.65 -9.53 4.01
C LEU A 51 7.73 -10.48 3.48
N HIS A 52 8.19 -10.24 2.26
CA HIS A 52 9.29 -10.96 1.63
C HIS A 52 10.16 -10.01 0.80
N LEU A 53 11.32 -10.48 0.37
CA LEU A 53 12.31 -9.67 -0.36
C LEU A 53 11.70 -8.97 -1.59
N GLY A 54 10.78 -9.62 -2.30
CA GLY A 54 10.07 -9.02 -3.44
C GLY A 54 9.35 -7.72 -3.07
N HIS A 55 8.68 -7.66 -1.92
CA HIS A 55 8.05 -6.45 -1.41
C HIS A 55 9.09 -5.35 -1.11
N VAL A 56 10.19 -5.70 -0.45
CA VAL A 56 11.24 -4.72 -0.11
C VAL A 56 11.84 -4.10 -1.37
N ARG A 57 12.20 -4.92 -2.37
CA ARG A 57 12.76 -4.44 -3.63
C ARG A 57 11.77 -3.57 -4.42
N TYR A 58 10.51 -3.99 -4.46
CA TYR A 58 9.43 -3.22 -5.07
C TYR A 58 9.30 -1.83 -4.43
N LEU A 59 9.23 -1.75 -3.11
CA LEU A 59 9.07 -0.49 -2.38
C LEU A 59 10.32 0.41 -2.51
N GLN A 60 11.51 -0.17 -2.48
CA GLN A 60 12.76 0.56 -2.74
C GLN A 60 12.78 1.18 -4.15
N GLU A 61 12.34 0.42 -5.17
CA GLU A 61 12.26 0.93 -6.54
C GLU A 61 11.16 1.99 -6.68
N ALA A 62 10.01 1.79 -6.04
CA ALA A 62 8.94 2.78 -6.00
C ALA A 62 9.45 4.12 -5.41
N ARG A 63 10.15 4.09 -4.28
CA ARG A 63 10.72 5.27 -3.62
C ARG A 63 11.68 6.06 -4.52
N ARG A 64 12.45 5.39 -5.39
CA ARG A 64 13.38 6.03 -6.33
C ARG A 64 12.71 6.84 -7.44
N ARG A 65 11.39 6.67 -7.64
CA ARG A 65 10.64 7.36 -8.70
C ARG A 65 10.23 8.78 -8.33
N GLY A 66 10.33 9.16 -7.05
CA GLY A 66 9.99 10.49 -6.58
C GLY A 66 10.70 10.87 -5.29
N ASP A 67 10.24 11.95 -4.67
CA ASP A 67 10.90 12.55 -3.51
C ASP A 67 10.38 11.96 -2.18
N PHE A 68 9.20 11.33 -2.19
CA PHE A 68 8.64 10.59 -1.04
C PHE A 68 7.68 9.50 -1.50
N LEU A 69 7.54 8.46 -0.67
CA LEU A 69 6.67 7.31 -0.90
C LEU A 69 5.57 7.22 0.15
N VAL A 70 4.33 7.22 -0.31
CA VAL A 70 3.15 6.87 0.49
C VAL A 70 2.77 5.42 0.20
N LEU A 71 2.69 4.62 1.25
CA LEU A 71 2.15 3.27 1.22
C LEU A 71 0.77 3.23 1.87
N ALA A 72 -0.26 2.84 1.12
CA ALA A 72 -1.58 2.57 1.65
C ALA A 72 -1.83 1.06 1.79
N LEU A 73 -2.13 0.62 3.00
CA LEU A 73 -2.44 -0.78 3.30
C LEU A 73 -3.94 -1.03 3.24
N ASN A 74 -4.35 -2.11 2.57
CA ASN A 74 -5.71 -2.60 2.72
C ASN A 74 -5.98 -2.99 4.17
N SER A 75 -7.11 -2.55 4.73
CA SER A 75 -7.58 -2.99 6.05
C SER A 75 -7.70 -4.52 6.12
N ASP A 76 -7.87 -5.06 7.30
CA ASP A 76 -8.14 -6.50 7.46
C ASP A 76 -9.45 -6.89 6.78
N ALA A 77 -10.49 -6.05 6.86
CA ALA A 77 -11.75 -6.29 6.20
C ALA A 77 -11.59 -6.24 4.67
N SER A 78 -10.88 -5.24 4.13
CA SER A 78 -10.57 -5.13 2.71
C SER A 78 -9.73 -6.33 2.22
N THR A 79 -8.73 -6.74 2.99
CA THR A 79 -7.89 -7.90 2.68
C THR A 79 -8.70 -9.19 2.64
N ARG A 80 -9.63 -9.40 3.59
CA ARG A 80 -10.55 -10.58 3.57
C ARG A 80 -11.43 -10.60 2.33
N ARG A 81 -11.96 -9.44 1.91
CA ARG A 81 -12.76 -9.35 0.67
C ARG A 81 -11.94 -9.74 -0.56
N LEU A 82 -10.66 -9.39 -0.60
CA LEU A 82 -9.78 -9.62 -1.76
C LEU A 82 -9.16 -11.02 -1.80
N LYS A 83 -8.82 -11.59 -0.64
CA LYS A 83 -7.98 -12.80 -0.52
C LYS A 83 -8.69 -14.00 0.12
N GLY A 84 -9.90 -13.80 0.63
CA GLY A 84 -10.69 -14.83 1.30
C GLY A 84 -10.61 -14.80 2.84
N PRO A 85 -11.45 -15.61 3.51
CA PRO A 85 -11.70 -15.52 4.96
C PRO A 85 -10.49 -15.89 5.84
N GLY A 86 -9.50 -16.63 5.32
CA GLY A 86 -8.27 -16.99 6.03
C GLY A 86 -7.17 -15.91 5.97
N ARG A 87 -7.49 -14.71 5.49
CA ARG A 87 -6.53 -13.61 5.29
C ARG A 87 -7.06 -12.31 5.94
N PRO A 88 -6.17 -11.39 6.36
CA PRO A 88 -4.71 -11.50 6.38
C PRO A 88 -4.21 -12.43 7.51
N TYR A 89 -2.95 -12.82 7.46
CA TYR A 89 -2.28 -13.53 8.57
C TYR A 89 -1.79 -12.54 9.64
N VAL A 90 -1.35 -11.36 9.21
CA VAL A 90 -0.85 -10.29 10.09
C VAL A 90 -1.88 -9.17 10.16
N PRO A 91 -2.34 -8.78 11.37
CA PRO A 91 -3.31 -7.70 11.57
C PRO A 91 -2.86 -6.37 10.95
N GLU A 92 -3.81 -5.54 10.53
CA GLU A 92 -3.52 -4.30 9.78
C GLU A 92 -2.58 -3.34 10.51
N LEU A 93 -2.70 -3.20 11.84
CA LEU A 93 -1.83 -2.31 12.62
C LEU A 93 -0.40 -2.84 12.71
N GLU A 94 -0.24 -4.16 12.88
CA GLU A 94 1.08 -4.79 12.86
C GLU A 94 1.73 -4.69 11.47
N ARG A 95 0.94 -4.88 10.40
CA ARG A 95 1.42 -4.64 9.03
C ARG A 95 1.88 -3.20 8.83
N ALA A 96 1.12 -2.24 9.35
CA ALA A 96 1.48 -0.82 9.26
C ALA A 96 2.79 -0.54 10.01
N GLU A 97 2.98 -1.09 11.20
CA GLU A 97 4.21 -0.93 11.98
C GLU A 97 5.42 -1.56 11.28
N ILE A 98 5.28 -2.78 10.77
CA ILE A 98 6.35 -3.46 10.01
C ILE A 98 6.73 -2.64 8.76
N MET A 99 5.75 -2.12 8.03
CA MET A 99 6.02 -1.32 6.82
C MET A 99 6.62 0.04 7.17
N ALA A 100 6.17 0.67 8.23
CA ALA A 100 6.70 1.94 8.71
C ALA A 100 8.18 1.86 9.13
N ALA A 101 8.65 0.69 9.54
CA ALA A 101 10.05 0.44 9.86
C ALA A 101 10.97 0.35 8.62
N LEU A 102 10.42 0.26 7.40
CA LEU A 102 11.21 0.23 6.18
C LEU A 102 11.66 1.64 5.79
N SER A 103 12.96 1.88 5.71
CA SER A 103 13.56 3.19 5.41
C SER A 103 13.16 3.79 4.06
N CYS A 104 12.58 3.02 3.16
CA CYS A 104 12.10 3.49 1.86
C CYS A 104 10.65 4.00 1.89
N ILE A 105 9.96 3.95 3.03
CA ILE A 105 8.58 4.40 3.16
C ILE A 105 8.55 5.66 4.03
N ASP A 106 8.07 6.75 3.45
CA ASP A 106 7.96 8.02 4.17
C ASP A 106 6.64 8.11 4.95
N TYR A 107 5.54 7.55 4.40
CA TYR A 107 4.22 7.60 5.02
C TYR A 107 3.48 6.28 4.85
N VAL A 108 2.80 5.83 5.91
CA VAL A 108 1.91 4.67 5.91
C VAL A 108 0.51 5.11 6.31
N THR A 109 -0.49 4.56 5.64
CA THR A 109 -1.91 4.70 6.03
C THR A 109 -2.66 3.41 5.77
N ILE A 110 -3.86 3.28 6.34
CA ILE A 110 -4.76 2.14 6.13
C ILE A 110 -6.05 2.64 5.47
N PHE A 111 -6.60 1.88 4.53
CA PHE A 111 -7.87 2.18 3.87
C PHE A 111 -8.75 0.92 3.78
N ASP A 112 -10.08 1.11 3.83
CA ASP A 112 -11.05 0.00 3.81
C ASP A 112 -11.86 -0.08 2.50
N GLU A 113 -11.77 0.92 1.65
CA GLU A 113 -12.53 0.96 0.41
C GLU A 113 -12.20 -0.21 -0.52
N PRO A 114 -13.12 -0.60 -1.43
CA PRO A 114 -12.87 -1.66 -2.40
C PRO A 114 -11.67 -1.41 -3.31
N THR A 115 -11.36 -0.14 -3.58
CA THR A 115 -10.20 0.32 -4.36
C THR A 115 -9.53 1.49 -3.67
N ALA A 116 -8.27 1.78 -4.01
CA ALA A 116 -7.57 2.95 -3.49
C ALA A 116 -7.97 4.27 -4.19
N GLY A 117 -8.91 4.22 -5.15
CA GLY A 117 -9.35 5.39 -5.92
C GLY A 117 -9.70 6.61 -5.08
N PRO A 118 -10.55 6.51 -4.04
CA PRO A 118 -10.88 7.64 -3.17
C PRO A 118 -9.65 8.26 -2.49
N LEU A 119 -8.71 7.44 -2.05
CA LEU A 119 -7.48 7.92 -1.41
C LEU A 119 -6.53 8.55 -2.44
N VAL A 120 -6.39 7.95 -3.62
CA VAL A 120 -5.63 8.50 -4.74
C VAL A 120 -6.19 9.85 -5.19
N SER A 121 -7.52 9.98 -5.29
CA SER A 121 -8.20 11.24 -5.63
C SER A 121 -7.93 12.32 -4.57
N LEU A 122 -7.90 11.96 -3.30
CA LEU A 122 -7.62 12.88 -2.21
C LEU A 122 -6.17 13.37 -2.21
N LEU A 123 -5.21 12.46 -2.37
CA LEU A 123 -3.79 12.75 -2.24
C LEU A 123 -3.14 13.28 -3.54
N GLN A 124 -3.72 12.98 -4.69
CA GLN A 124 -3.23 13.35 -6.03
C GLN A 124 -1.71 13.16 -6.21
N PRO A 125 -1.18 11.95 -5.96
CA PRO A 125 0.25 11.71 -6.11
C PRO A 125 0.71 11.92 -7.55
N ALA A 126 1.92 12.48 -7.75
CA ALA A 126 2.49 12.65 -9.09
C ALA A 126 2.66 11.31 -9.82
N ILE A 127 2.92 10.25 -9.07
CA ILE A 127 3.16 8.90 -9.59
C ILE A 127 2.39 7.87 -8.76
N TYR A 128 1.54 7.09 -9.44
CA TYR A 128 0.90 5.90 -8.89
C TYR A 128 1.63 4.65 -9.37
N ILE A 129 2.06 3.81 -8.45
CA ILE A 129 2.83 2.60 -8.78
C ILE A 129 2.05 1.34 -8.41
N LYS A 130 2.06 0.36 -9.32
CA LYS A 130 1.57 -1.00 -9.07
C LYS A 130 2.63 -2.05 -9.39
N GLY A 131 2.57 -3.16 -8.66
CA GLY A 131 3.39 -4.34 -8.93
C GLY A 131 2.85 -5.16 -10.10
N GLY A 132 3.71 -5.66 -10.88
CA GLY A 132 3.89 -6.41 -12.07
C GLY A 132 2.84 -7.20 -12.82
N ASP A 133 1.77 -7.76 -12.33
CA ASP A 133 0.92 -8.65 -13.16
C ASP A 133 -0.19 -7.94 -13.96
N TYR A 134 -0.13 -6.63 -14.02
CA TYR A 134 -0.97 -5.82 -14.88
C TYR A 134 -0.40 -5.66 -16.31
N ALA A 135 0.77 -6.27 -16.59
CA ALA A 135 1.22 -6.53 -17.94
C ALA A 135 0.43 -7.77 -18.41
N SER A 136 -0.22 -7.83 -19.49
CA SER A 136 0.11 -7.41 -20.81
C SER A 136 -1.13 -7.57 -21.68
N THR A 137 -1.42 -6.58 -22.46
CA THR A 137 -1.98 -6.78 -23.78
C THR A 137 -1.03 -7.68 -24.58
N GLN A 138 -1.47 -8.28 -25.67
CA GLN A 138 -0.65 -9.21 -26.48
C GLN A 138 0.69 -8.61 -26.97
N ASP A 139 0.84 -7.28 -26.88
CA ASP A 139 2.03 -6.52 -27.26
C ASP A 139 2.94 -6.13 -26.08
N GLY A 140 2.65 -6.60 -24.86
CA GLY A 140 3.46 -6.34 -23.67
C GLY A 140 3.22 -4.98 -23.00
N THR A 141 2.25 -4.18 -23.48
CA THR A 141 1.87 -2.92 -22.83
C THR A 141 1.00 -3.19 -21.58
N PRO A 142 1.09 -2.33 -20.54
CA PRO A 142 0.23 -2.45 -19.37
C PRO A 142 -1.25 -2.35 -19.71
N ASP A 143 -2.05 -3.33 -19.30
CA ASP A 143 -3.51 -3.24 -19.40
C ASP A 143 -4.06 -2.32 -18.31
N MET A 144 -4.12 -1.05 -18.63
CA MET A 144 -4.61 -0.01 -17.70
C MET A 144 -6.10 -0.17 -17.36
N SER A 145 -6.87 -0.93 -18.15
CA SER A 145 -8.29 -1.19 -17.86
C SER A 145 -8.48 -2.05 -16.61
N ARG A 146 -7.47 -2.80 -16.22
CA ARG A 146 -7.45 -3.64 -15.02
C ARG A 146 -7.06 -2.86 -13.74
N LEU A 147 -6.73 -1.57 -13.88
CA LEU A 147 -6.35 -0.69 -12.78
C LEU A 147 -7.42 0.38 -12.58
N PRO A 148 -8.38 0.19 -11.66
CA PRO A 148 -9.47 1.15 -11.46
C PRO A 148 -8.96 2.54 -11.06
N GLU A 149 -7.80 2.63 -10.41
CA GLU A 149 -7.17 3.88 -10.03
C GLU A 149 -6.53 4.64 -11.21
N ALA A 150 -6.22 3.96 -12.32
CA ALA A 150 -5.53 4.58 -13.45
C ALA A 150 -6.30 5.76 -14.04
N LYS A 151 -7.63 5.63 -14.15
CA LYS A 151 -8.50 6.71 -14.63
C LYS A 151 -8.44 7.92 -13.69
N VAL A 152 -8.55 7.69 -12.40
CA VAL A 152 -8.47 8.76 -11.38
C VAL A 152 -7.13 9.49 -11.46
N VAL A 153 -6.02 8.73 -11.61
CA VAL A 153 -4.67 9.32 -11.75
C VAL A 153 -4.57 10.19 -13.00
N GLN A 154 -5.13 9.77 -14.12
CA GLN A 154 -5.12 10.52 -15.37
C GLN A 154 -5.95 11.81 -15.30
N GLU A 155 -7.07 11.81 -14.58
CA GLU A 155 -7.98 12.96 -14.44
C GLU A 155 -7.29 14.20 -13.84
N TYR A 156 -6.32 14.04 -12.92
CA TYR A 156 -5.55 15.15 -12.35
C TYR A 156 -4.14 15.31 -12.97
N GLY A 157 -3.82 14.54 -14.03
CA GLY A 157 -2.53 14.67 -14.75
C GLY A 157 -1.36 13.91 -14.12
N GLY A 158 -1.62 12.98 -13.20
CA GLY A 158 -0.62 12.07 -12.65
C GLY A 158 -0.19 10.98 -13.64
N SER A 159 0.87 10.25 -13.32
CA SER A 159 1.35 9.12 -14.11
C SER A 159 1.18 7.79 -13.40
N VAL A 160 0.84 6.74 -14.17
CA VAL A 160 0.80 5.36 -13.67
C VAL A 160 2.03 4.62 -14.15
N GLN A 161 2.72 3.95 -13.25
CA GLN A 161 3.93 3.17 -13.58
C GLN A 161 3.81 1.75 -13.01
N LEU A 162 4.36 0.78 -13.74
CA LEU A 162 4.44 -0.59 -13.29
C LEU A 162 5.88 -0.94 -12.89
N ILE A 163 6.03 -1.70 -11.81
CA ILE A 163 7.30 -2.29 -11.40
C ILE A 163 7.15 -3.80 -11.47
N SER A 164 8.02 -4.45 -12.20
CA SER A 164 8.04 -5.91 -12.32
C SER A 164 8.33 -6.58 -10.98
N TYR A 165 7.68 -7.72 -10.72
CA TYR A 165 7.98 -8.53 -9.55
C TYR A 165 9.37 -9.16 -9.63
N LEU A 166 9.99 -9.35 -8.47
CA LEU A 166 11.19 -10.14 -8.36
C LEU A 166 10.82 -11.62 -8.56
N PRO A 167 11.33 -12.30 -9.60
CA PRO A 167 11.00 -13.71 -9.84
C PRO A 167 11.26 -14.60 -8.62
N GLY A 168 10.40 -15.59 -8.40
CA GLY A 168 10.52 -16.52 -7.28
C GLY A 168 10.12 -15.97 -5.90
N HIS A 169 9.63 -14.74 -5.82
CA HIS A 169 9.25 -14.11 -4.56
C HIS A 169 7.77 -13.71 -4.58
N SER A 170 6.92 -14.53 -3.97
CA SER A 170 5.51 -14.21 -3.75
C SER A 170 5.02 -14.72 -2.39
N THR A 171 4.00 -14.07 -1.85
CA THR A 171 3.34 -14.54 -0.62
C THR A 171 2.80 -15.97 -0.78
N THR A 172 2.26 -16.32 -1.95
CA THR A 172 1.76 -17.66 -2.25
C THR A 172 2.89 -18.71 -2.19
N ALA A 173 4.03 -18.44 -2.83
CA ALA A 173 5.18 -19.35 -2.79
C ALA A 173 5.75 -19.49 -1.36
N LEU A 174 5.75 -18.40 -0.58
CA LEU A 174 6.19 -18.45 0.81
C LEU A 174 5.27 -19.35 1.66
N ILE A 175 3.95 -19.20 1.50
CA ILE A 175 2.96 -20.02 2.21
C ILE A 175 3.10 -21.49 1.82
N ALA A 176 3.21 -21.82 0.53
CA ALA A 176 3.42 -23.18 0.05
C ALA A 176 4.67 -23.80 0.69
N LYS A 177 5.78 -23.08 0.68
CA LYS A 177 7.02 -23.54 1.33
C LYS A 177 6.86 -23.78 2.85
N ILE A 178 6.13 -22.91 3.56
CA ILE A 178 5.86 -23.10 5.01
C ILE A 178 5.02 -24.36 5.25
N ARG A 179 4.08 -24.66 4.34
CA ARG A 179 3.23 -25.86 4.43
C ARG A 179 3.89 -27.16 3.98
N GLY A 180 5.10 -27.07 3.41
CA GLY A 180 5.81 -28.23 2.87
C GLY A 180 5.30 -28.68 1.49
N GLU A 181 4.67 -27.79 0.73
CA GLU A 181 4.13 -27.99 -0.62
C GLU A 181 5.16 -27.60 -1.70
#